data_95e706fa55ce1b5e34a8b91407f616eb
#
_entry.id   95e706fa55ce1b5e34a8b91407f616eb
#
_cell.length_a   1.000
_cell.length_b   1.000
_cell.length_c   1.000
_cell.angle_alpha   90.00
_cell.angle_beta   90.00
_cell.angle_gamma   90.00
#
_symmetry.space_group_name_H-M   'P 1'
#
loop_
_entity.id
_entity.type
_entity.pdbx_description
1 polymer ?
#
loop_
_entity_poly.entity_id
_entity_poly.type
_entity_poly.pdbx_seq_one_letter_code
_entity_poly.pdbx_strand_id
1 'polypeptide(L)'
;MVAIIDVYSRKVLNWSISNTMNVEWCLQVYEDAIKQFGCPEILNTDQGSQFTSPIFTKASIDRDIKISMDGKGRALDNIFIERFWRALKYEHIYLNPANGGLELYEGVRKYIGFYNTERRHTSINNNTPEKYFNPSNLIIKNKPKFELSLS
;
A
#
# COMPACT_ATOMS: atom_id res chain seq x y z
N MET A 1 8.54 4.78 6.37
CA MET A 1 7.28 4.00 6.39
C MET A 1 7.05 3.38 5.04
N VAL A 2 6.51 2.16 4.97
CA VAL A 2 6.07 1.48 3.73
C VAL A 2 4.59 1.14 3.86
N ALA A 3 3.85 1.16 2.76
CA ALA A 3 2.46 0.71 2.72
C ALA A 3 2.13 0.06 1.38
N ILE A 4 1.13 -0.80 1.41
CA ILE A 4 0.55 -1.49 0.25
C ILE A 4 -0.93 -1.17 0.21
N ILE A 5 -1.39 -0.71 -0.94
CA ILE A 5 -2.80 -0.37 -1.17
C ILE A 5 -3.37 -1.22 -2.31
N ASP A 6 -4.60 -1.69 -2.15
CA ASP A 6 -5.36 -2.27 -3.27
C ASP A 6 -5.91 -1.16 -4.16
N VAL A 7 -5.51 -1.18 -5.43
CA VAL A 7 -5.88 -0.13 -6.41
C VAL A 7 -7.40 -0.06 -6.63
N TYR A 8 -8.10 -1.18 -6.53
CA TYR A 8 -9.54 -1.22 -6.77
C TYR A 8 -10.35 -0.62 -5.61
N SER A 9 -10.10 -1.11 -4.39
CA SER A 9 -10.86 -0.71 -3.20
C SER A 9 -10.29 0.49 -2.46
N ARG A 10 -9.05 0.87 -2.75
CA ARG A 10 -8.27 1.87 -1.98
C ARG A 10 -7.90 1.40 -0.56
N LYS A 11 -8.15 0.14 -0.23
CA LYS A 11 -7.83 -0.41 1.09
C LYS A 11 -6.33 -0.49 1.29
N VAL A 12 -5.85 0.04 2.41
CA VAL A 12 -4.48 -0.20 2.87
C VAL A 12 -4.44 -1.63 3.41
N LEU A 13 -3.72 -2.50 2.71
CA LEU A 13 -3.66 -3.94 3.00
C LEU A 13 -2.65 -4.24 4.09
N ASN A 14 -1.47 -3.65 3.98
CA ASN A 14 -0.40 -3.80 4.95
C ASN A 14 0.49 -2.55 4.99
N TRP A 15 1.15 -2.34 6.10
CA TRP A 15 2.03 -1.20 6.30
C TRP A 15 3.01 -1.46 7.44
N SER A 16 4.10 -0.71 7.47
CA SER A 16 5.05 -0.75 8.58
C SER A 16 5.83 0.55 8.69
N ILE A 17 6.34 0.83 9.88
CA ILE A 17 7.26 1.94 10.17
C ILE A 17 8.58 1.35 10.63
N SER A 18 9.69 1.83 10.08
CA SER A 18 11.03 1.45 10.49
C SER A 18 11.98 2.63 10.39
N ASN A 19 13.01 2.63 11.20
CA ASN A 19 14.14 3.56 11.11
C ASN A 19 15.11 3.17 10.00
N THR A 20 15.06 1.91 9.56
CA THR A 20 15.85 1.39 8.44
C THR A 20 14.92 1.09 7.27
N MET A 21 15.27 1.58 6.08
CA MET A 21 14.53 1.31 4.85
C MET A 21 15.27 0.28 4.00
N ASN A 22 15.56 -0.89 4.60
CA ASN A 22 16.23 -1.97 3.88
C ASN A 22 15.24 -2.81 3.07
N VAL A 23 15.79 -3.58 2.12
CA VAL A 23 15.01 -4.40 1.19
C VAL A 23 14.25 -5.50 1.92
N GLU A 24 14.87 -6.13 2.89
CA GLU A 24 14.31 -7.25 3.65
C GLU A 24 13.05 -6.83 4.42
N TRP A 25 13.07 -5.64 5.00
CA TRP A 25 11.90 -5.10 5.68
C TRP A 25 10.74 -4.82 4.71
N CYS A 26 11.02 -4.18 3.56
CA CYS A 26 10.02 -3.95 2.53
C CYS A 26 9.44 -5.27 1.99
N LEU A 27 10.31 -6.26 1.78
CA LEU A 27 9.93 -7.59 1.32
C LEU A 27 9.03 -8.30 2.34
N GLN A 28 9.33 -8.21 3.64
CA GLN A 28 8.51 -8.80 4.68
C GLN A 28 7.08 -8.24 4.67
N VAL A 29 6.95 -6.91 4.59
CA VAL A 29 5.63 -6.25 4.50
C VAL A 29 4.85 -6.72 3.27
N TYR A 30 5.54 -6.88 2.15
CA TYR A 30 4.95 -7.37 0.90
C TYR A 30 4.51 -8.83 1.01
N GLU A 31 5.36 -9.70 1.54
CA GLU A 31 5.04 -11.12 1.71
C GLU A 31 3.89 -11.35 2.68
N ASP A 32 3.81 -10.57 3.75
CA ASP A 32 2.70 -10.66 4.70
C ASP A 32 1.37 -10.23 4.06
N ALA A 33 1.39 -9.23 3.19
CA ALA A 33 0.21 -8.87 2.41
C ALA A 33 -0.21 -10.00 1.46
N ILE A 34 0.73 -10.62 0.76
CA ILE A 34 0.45 -11.77 -0.12
C ILE A 34 -0.14 -12.95 0.65
N LYS A 35 0.41 -13.27 1.84
CA LYS A 35 -0.11 -14.37 2.68
C LYS A 35 -1.56 -14.12 3.10
N GLN A 36 -1.91 -12.88 3.41
CA GLN A 36 -3.22 -12.53 3.91
C GLN A 36 -4.26 -12.32 2.80
N PHE A 37 -3.87 -11.72 1.68
CA PHE A 37 -4.80 -11.27 0.64
C PHE A 37 -4.63 -11.96 -0.70
N GLY A 38 -3.60 -12.81 -0.86
CA GLY A 38 -3.28 -13.48 -2.12
C GLY A 38 -2.35 -12.67 -3.03
N CYS A 39 -1.88 -13.32 -4.10
CA CYS A 39 -0.99 -12.69 -5.07
C CYS A 39 -1.75 -11.73 -5.98
N PRO A 40 -1.28 -10.48 -6.14
CA PRO A 40 -1.82 -9.58 -7.15
C PRO A 40 -1.42 -10.04 -8.56
N GLU A 41 -2.15 -9.60 -9.57
CA GLU A 41 -1.72 -9.74 -10.96
C GLU A 41 -0.57 -8.79 -11.28
N ILE A 42 -0.69 -7.56 -10.80
CA ILE A 42 0.28 -6.48 -11.04
C ILE A 42 0.62 -5.84 -9.71
N LEU A 43 1.91 -5.63 -9.49
CA LEU A 43 2.45 -4.81 -8.41
C LEU A 43 3.05 -3.54 -9.03
N ASN A 44 2.47 -2.40 -8.72
CA ASN A 44 3.04 -1.10 -9.05
C ASN A 44 3.97 -0.65 -7.92
N THR A 45 5.17 -0.23 -8.25
CA THR A 45 6.14 0.33 -7.29
C THR A 45 6.73 1.62 -7.82
N ASP A 46 7.20 2.48 -6.92
CA ASP A 46 8.13 3.53 -7.32
C ASP A 46 9.52 2.93 -7.67
N GLN A 47 10.42 3.78 -8.18
CA GLN A 47 11.78 3.36 -8.55
C GLN A 47 12.75 3.35 -7.36
N GLY A 48 12.26 3.20 -6.14
CA GLY A 48 13.11 3.07 -4.96
C GLY A 48 14.09 1.90 -5.08
N SER A 49 15.31 2.08 -4.61
CA SER A 49 16.37 1.05 -4.67
C SER A 49 15.95 -0.27 -4.02
N GLN A 50 15.06 -0.22 -3.05
CA GLN A 50 14.49 -1.39 -2.38
C GLN A 50 13.68 -2.25 -3.35
N PHE A 51 12.85 -1.61 -4.20
CA PHE A 51 11.93 -2.30 -5.11
C PHE A 51 12.60 -2.74 -6.41
N THR A 52 13.71 -2.11 -6.78
CA THR A 52 14.52 -2.50 -7.95
C THR A 52 15.56 -3.59 -7.62
N SER A 53 15.70 -3.95 -6.35
CA SER A 53 16.67 -4.96 -5.92
C SER A 53 16.36 -6.34 -6.50
N PRO A 54 17.38 -7.15 -6.82
CA PRO A 54 17.18 -8.52 -7.33
C PRO A 54 16.35 -9.41 -6.38
N ILE A 55 16.49 -9.23 -5.07
CA ILE A 55 15.76 -10.01 -4.05
C ILE A 55 14.26 -9.69 -4.15
N PHE A 56 13.90 -8.41 -4.23
CA PHE A 56 12.50 -7.99 -4.30
C PHE A 56 11.85 -8.40 -5.63
N THR A 57 12.54 -8.14 -6.75
CA THR A 57 12.02 -8.47 -8.07
C THR A 57 11.86 -9.98 -8.26
N LYS A 58 12.82 -10.79 -7.77
CA LYS A 58 12.73 -12.25 -7.81
C LYS A 58 11.51 -12.76 -7.02
N ALA A 59 11.23 -12.22 -5.85
CA ALA A 59 10.08 -12.62 -5.04
C ALA A 59 8.74 -12.45 -5.76
N SER A 60 8.62 -11.44 -6.62
CA SER A 60 7.43 -11.21 -7.45
C SER A 60 7.41 -12.13 -8.67
N ILE A 61 8.53 -12.27 -9.37
CA ILE A 61 8.65 -13.11 -10.57
C ILE A 61 8.37 -14.58 -10.24
N ASP A 62 8.90 -15.10 -9.14
CA ASP A 62 8.69 -16.49 -8.69
C ASP A 62 7.20 -16.79 -8.37
N ARG A 63 6.37 -15.75 -8.26
CA ARG A 63 4.92 -15.84 -8.02
C ARG A 63 4.07 -15.43 -9.23
N ASP A 64 4.67 -15.28 -10.41
CA ASP A 64 4.01 -14.79 -11.64
C ASP A 64 3.35 -13.40 -11.50
N ILE A 65 3.89 -12.56 -10.60
CA ILE A 65 3.40 -11.20 -10.38
C ILE A 65 4.15 -10.26 -11.32
N LYS A 66 3.41 -9.51 -12.14
CA LYS A 66 3.97 -8.50 -13.02
C LYS A 66 4.35 -7.26 -12.22
N ILE A 67 5.60 -6.84 -12.30
CA ILE A 67 6.05 -5.59 -11.69
C ILE A 67 5.90 -4.46 -12.72
N SER A 68 5.19 -3.41 -12.35
CA SER A 68 5.15 -2.14 -13.06
C SER A 68 5.87 -1.10 -12.22
N MET A 69 6.88 -0.47 -12.80
CA MET A 69 7.62 0.62 -12.14
C MET A 69 7.30 1.93 -12.85
N ASP A 70 7.15 3.00 -12.08
CA ASP A 70 6.96 4.34 -12.62
C ASP A 70 8.08 4.67 -13.60
N GLY A 71 7.73 4.76 -14.88
CA GLY A 71 8.65 5.19 -15.93
C GLY A 71 8.37 6.62 -16.37
N LYS A 72 9.31 7.22 -17.12
CA LYS A 72 9.15 8.53 -17.75
C LYS A 72 7.83 8.55 -18.56
N GLY A 73 6.82 9.29 -18.09
CA GLY A 73 5.50 9.39 -18.72
C GLY A 73 4.37 8.55 -18.11
N ARG A 74 4.60 7.81 -17.02
CA ARG A 74 3.60 6.99 -16.32
C ARG A 74 3.29 7.50 -14.91
N ALA A 75 3.22 8.80 -14.73
CA ALA A 75 2.94 9.45 -13.44
C ALA A 75 1.60 9.07 -12.76
N LEU A 76 0.78 8.24 -13.42
CA LEU A 76 -0.50 7.80 -12.88
C LEU A 76 -0.46 6.40 -12.24
N ASP A 77 0.66 5.69 -12.36
CA ASP A 77 0.71 4.28 -11.95
C ASP A 77 0.68 4.11 -10.41
N ASN A 78 1.15 5.13 -9.64
CA ASN A 78 1.14 5.12 -8.16
C ASN A 78 0.24 6.20 -7.53
N ILE A 79 -0.71 6.73 -8.29
CA ILE A 79 -1.54 7.87 -7.85
C ILE A 79 -2.36 7.56 -6.58
N PHE A 80 -2.75 6.31 -6.35
CA PHE A 80 -3.62 5.98 -5.23
C PHE A 80 -2.86 5.94 -3.91
N ILE A 81 -1.66 5.38 -3.92
CA ILE A 81 -0.81 5.37 -2.73
C ILE A 81 -0.26 6.77 -2.43
N GLU A 82 0.03 7.58 -3.45
CA GLU A 82 0.41 8.99 -3.28
C GLU A 82 -0.73 9.79 -2.61
N ARG A 83 -1.97 9.58 -3.04
CA ARG A 83 -3.15 10.18 -2.41
C ARG A 83 -3.34 9.71 -0.97
N PHE A 84 -3.07 8.44 -0.69
CA PHE A 84 -3.07 7.93 0.68
C PHE A 84 -2.00 8.62 1.54
N TRP A 85 -0.77 8.74 1.04
CA TRP A 85 0.29 9.46 1.76
C TRP A 85 -0.08 10.91 2.05
N ARG A 86 -0.67 11.58 1.06
CA ARG A 86 -1.17 12.94 1.26
C ARG A 86 -2.25 13.00 2.35
N ALA A 87 -3.23 12.12 2.29
CA ALA A 87 -4.29 12.07 3.28
C ALA A 87 -3.73 11.81 4.69
N LEU A 88 -2.87 10.81 4.85
CA LEU A 88 -2.22 10.51 6.14
C LEU A 88 -1.44 11.70 6.70
N LYS A 89 -0.67 12.41 5.85
CA LYS A 89 0.11 13.58 6.29
C LYS A 89 -0.78 14.73 6.73
N TYR A 90 -1.74 15.12 5.90
CA TYR A 90 -2.55 16.32 6.14
C TYR A 90 -3.71 16.08 7.12
N GLU A 91 -4.31 14.91 7.13
CA GLU A 91 -5.44 14.60 8.00
C GLU A 91 -5.00 14.09 9.38
N HIS A 92 -3.76 13.61 9.53
CA HIS A 92 -3.29 13.04 10.79
C HIS A 92 -1.92 13.56 11.25
N ILE A 93 -0.84 13.31 10.51
CA ILE A 93 0.53 13.52 11.01
C ILE A 93 0.78 14.99 11.36
N TYR A 94 0.40 15.92 10.48
CA TYR A 94 0.63 17.36 10.71
C TYR A 94 -0.28 17.94 11.78
N LEU A 95 -1.45 17.34 12.01
CA LEU A 95 -2.40 17.78 13.02
C LEU A 95 -2.11 17.17 14.40
N ASN A 96 -1.39 16.08 14.46
CA ASN A 96 -1.07 15.35 15.67
C ASN A 96 0.43 15.01 15.71
N PRO A 97 1.30 16.01 15.98
CA PRO A 97 2.73 15.76 16.08
C PRO A 97 3.04 14.74 17.18
N ALA A 98 3.79 13.70 16.83
CA ALA A 98 4.18 12.65 17.76
C ALA A 98 5.51 13.00 18.43
N ASN A 99 5.62 12.73 19.74
CA ASN A 99 6.84 12.96 20.52
C ASN A 99 7.85 11.78 20.41
N GLY A 100 7.48 10.71 19.75
CA GLY A 100 8.35 9.55 19.57
C GLY A 100 7.79 8.48 18.64
N GLY A 101 8.60 7.48 18.33
CA GLY A 101 8.25 6.44 17.36
C GLY A 101 7.03 5.60 17.75
N LEU A 102 6.84 5.32 19.04
CA LEU A 102 5.68 4.56 19.51
C LEU A 102 4.39 5.34 19.34
N GLU A 103 4.38 6.63 19.70
CA GLU A 103 3.22 7.50 19.53
C GLU A 103 2.88 7.68 18.06
N LEU A 104 3.89 7.84 17.19
CA LEU A 104 3.71 7.89 15.75
C LEU A 104 3.08 6.60 15.23
N TYR A 105 3.59 5.44 15.64
CA TYR A 105 3.07 4.14 15.23
C TYR A 105 1.58 3.98 15.61
N GLU A 106 1.23 4.27 16.87
CA GLU A 106 -0.14 4.15 17.36
C GLU A 106 -1.09 5.13 16.65
N GLY A 107 -0.64 6.35 16.40
CA GLY A 107 -1.40 7.35 15.65
C GLY A 107 -1.67 6.90 14.21
N VAL A 108 -0.65 6.44 13.50
CA VAL A 108 -0.78 5.91 12.14
C VAL A 108 -1.68 4.67 12.11
N ARG A 109 -1.55 3.76 13.08
CA ARG A 109 -2.39 2.58 13.19
C ARG A 109 -3.88 2.96 13.31
N LYS A 110 -4.19 3.91 14.19
CA LYS A 110 -5.57 4.41 14.36
C LYS A 110 -6.08 5.08 13.09
N TYR A 111 -5.25 5.90 12.44
CA TYR A 111 -5.64 6.58 11.21
C TYR A 111 -5.91 5.60 10.07
N ILE A 112 -5.07 4.58 9.88
CA ILE A 112 -5.28 3.56 8.84
C ILE A 112 -6.55 2.74 9.13
N GLY A 113 -6.84 2.44 10.40
CA GLY A 113 -8.12 1.85 10.79
C GLY A 113 -9.29 2.72 10.34
N PHE A 114 -9.32 3.99 10.71
CA PHE A 114 -10.31 4.97 10.27
C PHE A 114 -10.38 5.07 8.73
N TYR A 115 -9.25 5.19 8.05
CA TYR A 115 -9.17 5.27 6.60
C TYR A 115 -9.85 4.09 5.91
N ASN A 116 -9.62 2.87 6.40
CA ASN A 116 -10.19 1.67 5.82
C ASN A 116 -11.67 1.48 6.15
N THR A 117 -12.11 1.78 7.38
CA THR A 117 -13.43 1.38 7.88
C THR A 117 -14.47 2.49 7.93
N GLU A 118 -14.05 3.74 8.00
CA GLU A 118 -14.95 4.90 8.22
C GLU A 118 -14.84 5.97 7.14
N ARG A 119 -13.61 6.24 6.64
CA ARG A 119 -13.38 7.28 5.65
C ARG A 119 -14.01 6.90 4.32
N ARG A 120 -14.95 7.72 3.85
CA ARG A 120 -15.63 7.53 2.56
C ARG A 120 -14.81 8.14 1.43
N HIS A 121 -14.82 7.48 0.27
CA HIS A 121 -14.10 7.91 -0.93
C HIS A 121 -15.07 8.03 -2.10
N THR A 122 -15.08 9.19 -2.75
CA THR A 122 -15.93 9.46 -3.92
C THR A 122 -15.60 8.53 -5.08
N SER A 123 -14.32 8.18 -5.25
CA SER A 123 -13.85 7.29 -6.33
C SER A 123 -14.33 5.83 -6.21
N ILE A 124 -14.90 5.45 -5.09
CA ILE A 124 -15.51 4.14 -4.85
C ILE A 124 -16.97 4.28 -4.39
N ASN A 125 -17.71 5.17 -5.07
CA ASN A 125 -19.14 5.39 -4.86
C ASN A 125 -19.50 5.81 -3.41
N ASN A 126 -18.66 6.64 -2.78
CA ASN A 126 -18.79 7.07 -1.38
C ASN A 126 -18.82 5.91 -0.37
N ASN A 127 -18.29 4.77 -0.73
CA ASN A 127 -18.08 3.66 0.21
C ASN A 127 -16.76 3.85 1.00
N THR A 128 -16.63 3.05 2.04
CA THR A 128 -15.35 2.86 2.71
C THR A 128 -14.54 1.79 1.99
N PRO A 129 -13.20 1.86 2.03
CA PRO A 129 -12.34 0.83 1.44
C PRO A 129 -12.68 -0.59 1.89
N GLU A 130 -12.95 -0.79 3.18
CA GLU A 130 -13.30 -2.11 3.74
C GLU A 130 -14.58 -2.69 3.13
N LYS A 131 -15.63 -1.88 2.98
CA LYS A 131 -16.89 -2.33 2.37
C LYS A 131 -16.74 -2.60 0.88
N TYR A 132 -15.87 -1.86 0.21
CA TYR A 132 -15.63 -2.02 -1.22
C TYR A 132 -14.67 -3.16 -1.53
N PHE A 133 -13.79 -3.50 -0.58
CA PHE A 133 -12.90 -4.64 -0.64
C PHE A 133 -13.68 -5.93 -0.40
N ASN A 134 -14.00 -6.64 -1.46
CA ASN A 134 -14.66 -7.93 -1.36
C ASN A 134 -13.68 -9.03 -1.81
N PRO A 135 -13.24 -9.91 -0.89
CA PRO A 135 -12.38 -11.04 -1.26
C PRO A 135 -12.97 -11.95 -2.34
N SER A 136 -14.31 -12.04 -2.41
CA SER A 136 -15.00 -12.80 -3.46
C SER A 136 -14.82 -12.19 -4.86
N ASN A 137 -14.54 -10.89 -4.97
CA ASN A 137 -14.23 -10.24 -6.24
C ASN A 137 -12.82 -10.61 -6.74
N LEU A 138 -11.94 -11.05 -5.85
CA LEU A 138 -10.60 -11.57 -6.19
C LEU A 138 -10.68 -12.88 -6.98
N ILE A 139 -11.78 -13.62 -6.83
CA ILE A 139 -11.97 -14.93 -7.46
C ILE A 139 -12.65 -14.83 -8.84
N ILE A 140 -13.43 -13.77 -9.10
CA ILE A 140 -14.41 -13.79 -10.19
C ILE A 140 -14.03 -13.00 -11.43
N LYS A 141 -13.26 -11.88 -11.39
CA LYS A 141 -13.03 -11.09 -12.62
C LYS A 141 -11.71 -10.34 -12.79
N ASN A 142 -11.00 -9.97 -11.75
CA ASN A 142 -9.69 -9.30 -11.90
C ASN A 142 -8.81 -9.65 -10.70
N LYS A 143 -7.67 -10.23 -10.96
CA LYS A 143 -6.63 -10.35 -9.93
C LYS A 143 -6.30 -8.95 -9.40
N PRO A 144 -6.10 -8.78 -8.09
CA PRO A 144 -5.85 -7.47 -7.50
C PRO A 144 -4.61 -6.81 -8.09
N LYS A 145 -4.63 -5.49 -8.13
CA LYS A 145 -3.46 -4.66 -8.39
C LYS A 145 -3.06 -3.97 -7.12
N PHE A 146 -1.82 -4.14 -6.72
CA PHE A 146 -1.27 -3.49 -5.53
C PHE A 146 -0.36 -2.34 -5.94
N GLU A 147 -0.43 -1.25 -5.19
CA GLU A 147 0.59 -0.20 -5.19
C GLU A 147 1.38 -0.28 -3.89
N LEU A 148 2.67 -0.22 -4.01
CA LEU A 148 3.63 -0.26 -2.92
C LEU A 148 4.55 0.95 -3.01
N SER A 149 4.67 1.69 -1.94
CA SER A 149 5.58 2.83 -1.90
C SER A 149 6.14 3.07 -0.51
N LEU A 150 7.26 3.75 -0.49
CA LEU A 150 7.87 4.33 0.71
C LEU A 150 7.45 5.78 0.87
N SER A 151 7.23 6.16 2.08
CA SER A 151 7.02 7.56 2.47
C SER A 151 7.90 7.95 3.65
#